data_d9743fb6662a62cf66c10d46a5be5a5c
#
_entry.id   d9743fb6662a62cf66c10d46a5be5a5c
#
_cell.length_a   1.000
_cell.length_b   1.000
_cell.length_c   1.000
_cell.angle_alpha   90.00
_cell.angle_beta   90.00
_cell.angle_gamma   90.00
#
_symmetry.space_group_name_H-M   'P 1'
#
loop_
_entity.id
_entity.type
_entity.pdbx_description
1 polymer ?
#
loop_
_entity_poly.entity_id
_entity_poly.type
_entity_poly.pdbx_seq_one_letter_code
_entity_poly.pdbx_strand_id
1 'polypeptide(L)'
;MGVHLITGAGSGIGAALAALFASRGQELWLLARDEARAGELRARFPRSRTLVADLSVPGAIRARLEAQALPGRLDSLLHVAGVAESGRVGELSAEVWQDTLAVNLIAPAELTGLLLPALRESRGHVVFVNSGAGVHAPPRLSAYAASKFGLKALAESLRAEEFAHGVRVTTVYPGETDTPMQVRLHGQFGLPYVPEAHMSPTSVAAAVVTALDLPRDATMSDLMLRPGC
;
A
#
# COMPACT_ATOMS: atom_id res chain seq x y z
N MET A 1 7.25 13.34 16.79
CA MET A 1 7.58 12.04 16.18
C MET A 1 6.27 11.43 15.71
N GLY A 2 6.11 11.20 14.42
CA GLY A 2 4.90 10.62 13.85
C GLY A 2 4.91 9.10 13.98
N VAL A 3 3.69 8.52 14.05
CA VAL A 3 3.47 7.06 14.09
C VAL A 3 2.90 6.63 12.74
N HIS A 4 3.59 5.71 12.06
CA HIS A 4 3.26 5.31 10.69
C HIS A 4 3.14 3.79 10.57
N LEU A 5 2.01 3.31 10.03
CA LEU A 5 1.83 1.89 9.72
C LEU A 5 1.96 1.67 8.22
N ILE A 6 2.80 0.71 7.83
CA ILE A 6 3.10 0.39 6.43
C ILE A 6 2.81 -1.09 6.17
N THR A 7 1.98 -1.37 5.18
CA THR A 7 1.85 -2.71 4.60
C THR A 7 2.85 -2.88 3.45
N GLY A 8 3.37 -4.09 3.23
CA GLY A 8 4.28 -4.34 2.12
C GLY A 8 5.70 -3.77 2.30
N ALA A 9 6.14 -3.52 3.55
CA ALA A 9 7.43 -2.91 3.87
C ALA A 9 8.66 -3.77 3.53
N GLY A 10 8.48 -5.01 3.10
CA GLY A 10 9.59 -5.94 2.83
C GLY A 10 10.34 -5.69 1.53
N SER A 11 9.75 -5.00 0.55
CA SER A 11 10.35 -4.78 -0.78
C SER A 11 9.80 -3.53 -1.45
N GLY A 12 10.40 -3.15 -2.57
CA GLY A 12 9.92 -2.09 -3.46
C GLY A 12 9.58 -0.78 -2.74
N ILE A 13 8.45 -0.19 -3.08
CA ILE A 13 7.97 1.11 -2.56
C ILE A 13 7.81 1.08 -1.03
N GLY A 14 7.26 -0.01 -0.47
CA GLY A 14 7.06 -0.13 0.98
C GLY A 14 8.36 -0.13 1.75
N ALA A 15 9.39 -0.82 1.24
CA ALA A 15 10.72 -0.82 1.85
C ALA A 15 11.41 0.55 1.75
N ALA A 16 11.23 1.26 0.63
CA ALA A 16 11.75 2.62 0.46
C ALA A 16 11.09 3.61 1.44
N LEU A 17 9.76 3.52 1.62
CA LEU A 17 9.02 4.31 2.60
C LEU A 17 9.49 4.02 4.03
N ALA A 18 9.59 2.74 4.41
CA ALA A 18 10.07 2.35 5.74
C ALA A 18 11.48 2.88 6.02
N ALA A 19 12.39 2.79 5.04
CA ALA A 19 13.74 3.34 5.16
C ALA A 19 13.73 4.87 5.31
N LEU A 20 12.93 5.59 4.54
CA LEU A 20 12.81 7.04 4.59
C LEU A 20 12.24 7.51 5.93
N PHE A 21 11.20 6.88 6.46
CA PHE A 21 10.66 7.21 7.78
C PHE A 21 11.64 6.85 8.91
N ALA A 22 12.32 5.71 8.81
CA ALA A 22 13.34 5.32 9.79
C ALA A 22 14.48 6.35 9.86
N SER A 23 14.96 6.86 8.70
CA SER A 23 16.00 7.89 8.64
C SER A 23 15.55 9.23 9.23
N ARG A 24 14.23 9.50 9.23
CA ARG A 24 13.62 10.69 9.87
C ARG A 24 13.32 10.49 11.36
N GLY A 25 13.67 9.34 11.94
CA GLY A 25 13.41 9.04 13.35
C GLY A 25 11.92 8.86 13.70
N GLN A 26 11.08 8.50 12.73
CA GLN A 26 9.65 8.26 12.95
C GLN A 26 9.41 6.89 13.60
N GLU A 27 8.29 6.74 14.32
CA GLU A 27 7.85 5.45 14.86
C GLU A 27 7.19 4.63 13.75
N LEU A 28 7.69 3.40 13.52
CA LEU A 28 7.22 2.52 12.47
C LEU A 28 6.49 1.30 13.02
N TRP A 29 5.33 1.03 12.45
CA TRP A 29 4.59 -0.21 12.57
C TRP A 29 4.57 -0.88 11.21
N LEU A 30 5.14 -2.08 11.10
CA LEU A 30 5.30 -2.79 9.84
C LEU A 30 4.44 -4.04 9.85
N LEU A 31 3.48 -4.13 8.93
CA LEU A 31 2.63 -5.31 8.83
C LEU A 31 3.33 -6.38 7.99
N ALA A 32 3.52 -7.54 8.59
CA ALA A 32 4.10 -8.74 8.02
C ALA A 32 3.03 -9.81 7.81
N ARG A 33 3.21 -10.66 6.80
CA ARG A 33 2.32 -11.77 6.52
C ARG A 33 2.39 -12.87 7.59
N ASP A 34 3.59 -13.12 8.10
CA ASP A 34 3.91 -14.19 9.04
C ASP A 34 5.07 -13.77 9.97
N GLU A 35 5.35 -14.58 11.00
CA GLU A 35 6.42 -14.32 11.97
C GLU A 35 7.83 -14.33 11.37
N ALA A 36 8.08 -15.17 10.35
CA ALA A 36 9.38 -15.18 9.68
C ALA A 36 9.64 -13.82 9.01
N ARG A 37 8.64 -13.30 8.28
CA ARG A 37 8.72 -11.98 7.65
C ARG A 37 8.77 -10.85 8.68
N ALA A 38 8.08 -10.98 9.80
CA ALA A 38 8.18 -10.03 10.91
C ALA A 38 9.60 -9.99 11.48
N GLY A 39 10.25 -11.14 11.63
CA GLY A 39 11.65 -11.25 12.05
C GLY A 39 12.61 -10.55 11.08
N GLU A 40 12.44 -10.73 9.78
CA GLU A 40 13.24 -10.03 8.75
C GLU A 40 13.06 -8.50 8.82
N LEU A 41 11.82 -8.04 9.01
CA LEU A 41 11.53 -6.61 9.14
C LEU A 41 12.15 -6.01 10.40
N ARG A 42 12.07 -6.70 11.56
CA ARG A 42 12.72 -6.28 12.80
C ARG A 42 14.25 -6.21 12.65
N ALA A 43 14.85 -7.18 11.97
CA ALA A 43 16.29 -7.17 11.70
C ALA A 43 16.69 -5.98 10.83
N ARG A 44 15.90 -5.66 9.80
CA ARG A 44 16.16 -4.54 8.88
C ARG A 44 15.85 -3.17 9.49
N PHE A 45 14.82 -3.09 10.33
CA PHE A 45 14.34 -1.87 10.99
C PHE A 45 14.24 -2.08 12.50
N PRO A 46 15.37 -2.09 13.25
CA PRO A 46 15.41 -2.50 14.66
C PRO A 46 14.56 -1.67 15.62
N ARG A 47 14.19 -0.44 15.21
CA ARG A 47 13.33 0.45 16.02
C ARG A 47 11.85 0.37 15.63
N SER A 48 11.48 -0.53 14.70
CA SER A 48 10.09 -0.71 14.31
C SER A 48 9.37 -1.72 15.20
N ARG A 49 8.05 -1.58 15.28
CA ARG A 49 7.15 -2.60 15.78
C ARG A 49 6.60 -3.39 14.59
N THR A 50 6.29 -4.64 14.79
CA THR A 50 5.68 -5.48 13.75
C THR A 50 4.31 -5.96 14.18
N LEU A 51 3.38 -5.98 13.23
CA LEU A 51 2.09 -6.64 13.33
C LEU A 51 2.07 -7.82 12.35
N VAL A 52 1.39 -8.90 12.71
CA VAL A 52 1.34 -10.11 11.87
C VAL A 52 -0.10 -10.41 11.47
N ALA A 53 -0.38 -10.30 10.18
CA ALA A 53 -1.64 -10.71 9.56
C ALA A 53 -1.42 -11.00 8.07
N ASP A 54 -1.99 -12.09 7.58
CA ASP A 54 -1.99 -12.41 6.15
C ASP A 54 -3.13 -11.67 5.46
N LEU A 55 -2.77 -10.76 4.55
CA LEU A 55 -3.72 -9.96 3.79
C LEU A 55 -4.50 -10.75 2.73
N SER A 56 -4.07 -11.98 2.41
CA SER A 56 -4.82 -12.88 1.52
C SER A 56 -6.03 -13.52 2.21
N VAL A 57 -6.13 -13.39 3.54
CA VAL A 57 -7.24 -13.91 4.34
C VAL A 57 -7.94 -12.76 5.08
N PRO A 58 -8.61 -11.84 4.36
CA PRO A 58 -9.15 -10.61 4.96
C PRO A 58 -10.09 -10.89 6.14
N GLY A 59 -10.97 -11.88 6.09
CA GLY A 59 -11.87 -12.21 7.20
C GLY A 59 -11.19 -12.59 8.53
N ALA A 60 -9.86 -12.81 8.53
CA ALA A 60 -9.08 -13.10 9.73
C ALA A 60 -8.28 -11.88 10.24
N ILE A 61 -8.16 -10.81 9.46
CA ILE A 61 -7.27 -9.66 9.77
C ILE A 61 -7.67 -9.04 11.11
N ARG A 62 -8.94 -8.70 11.28
CA ARG A 62 -9.44 -8.07 12.52
C ARG A 62 -9.08 -8.90 13.75
N ALA A 63 -9.49 -10.16 13.79
CA ALA A 63 -9.26 -11.02 14.95
C ALA A 63 -7.75 -11.23 15.23
N ARG A 64 -6.94 -11.33 14.19
CA ARG A 64 -5.49 -11.47 14.31
C ARG A 64 -4.84 -10.22 14.88
N LEU A 65 -5.27 -9.04 14.46
CA LEU A 65 -4.67 -7.78 14.89
C LEU A 65 -5.21 -7.32 16.24
N GLU A 66 -6.48 -7.55 16.56
CA GLU A 66 -7.04 -7.25 17.89
C GLU A 66 -6.39 -8.07 19.02
N ALA A 67 -5.83 -9.25 18.69
CA ALA A 67 -5.02 -10.04 19.63
C ALA A 67 -3.60 -9.49 19.85
N GLN A 68 -3.21 -8.43 19.14
CA GLN A 68 -1.90 -7.78 19.22
C GLN A 68 -2.06 -6.36 19.75
N ALA A 69 -0.99 -5.77 20.30
CA ALA A 69 -1.02 -4.37 20.71
C ALA A 69 -1.07 -3.47 19.47
N LEU A 70 -2.19 -2.80 19.23
CA LEU A 70 -2.34 -1.83 18.15
C LEU A 70 -1.91 -0.43 18.59
N PRO A 71 -1.48 0.44 17.65
CA PRO A 71 -1.22 1.83 17.98
C PRO A 71 -2.51 2.55 18.37
N GLY A 72 -2.53 3.21 19.54
CA GLY A 72 -3.67 4.03 19.98
C GLY A 72 -3.80 5.34 19.20
N ARG A 73 -2.72 5.75 18.51
CA ARG A 73 -2.63 6.92 17.64
C ARG A 73 -1.87 6.55 16.37
N LEU A 74 -2.32 7.04 15.21
CA LEU A 74 -1.70 6.72 13.93
C LEU A 74 -1.70 7.94 13.00
N ASP A 75 -0.53 8.53 12.79
CA ASP A 75 -0.38 9.72 11.95
C ASP A 75 -0.47 9.37 10.45
N SER A 76 -0.09 8.15 10.05
CA SER A 76 -0.44 7.64 8.71
C SER A 76 -0.60 6.13 8.64
N LEU A 77 -1.51 5.70 7.75
CA LEU A 77 -1.70 4.33 7.32
C LEU A 77 -1.38 4.24 5.82
N LEU A 78 -0.33 3.48 5.48
CA LEU A 78 0.14 3.35 4.10
C LEU A 78 -0.13 1.94 3.58
N HIS A 79 -1.13 1.83 2.72
CA HIS A 79 -1.47 0.61 2.00
C HIS A 79 -0.58 0.47 0.77
N VAL A 80 0.52 -0.26 0.92
CA VAL A 80 1.53 -0.45 -0.14
C VAL A 80 1.58 -1.90 -0.62
N ALA A 81 1.15 -2.85 0.23
CA ALA A 81 1.07 -4.25 -0.15
C ALA A 81 0.14 -4.42 -1.37
N GLY A 82 0.54 -5.29 -2.26
CA GLY A 82 -0.27 -5.63 -3.42
C GLY A 82 0.30 -6.82 -4.18
N VAL A 83 -0.56 -7.48 -4.93
CA VAL A 83 -0.23 -8.59 -5.82
C VAL A 83 -0.77 -8.30 -7.22
N ALA A 84 -0.10 -8.83 -8.23
CA ALA A 84 -0.54 -8.77 -9.62
C ALA A 84 -0.16 -10.08 -10.31
N GLU A 85 -1.07 -10.58 -11.12
CA GLU A 85 -0.86 -11.76 -11.95
C GLU A 85 -1.32 -11.44 -13.38
N SER A 86 -0.52 -11.84 -14.36
CA SER A 86 -0.81 -11.62 -15.78
C SER A 86 -1.50 -12.84 -16.38
N GLY A 87 -2.62 -12.60 -17.08
CA GLY A 87 -3.34 -13.63 -17.84
C GLY A 87 -4.54 -13.03 -18.55
N ARG A 88 -5.00 -13.68 -19.63
CA ARG A 88 -6.27 -13.31 -20.28
C ARG A 88 -7.44 -13.68 -19.34
N VAL A 89 -8.57 -13.00 -19.48
CA VAL A 89 -9.75 -13.24 -18.63
C VAL A 89 -10.15 -14.73 -18.59
N GLY A 90 -10.09 -15.41 -19.71
CA GLY A 90 -10.43 -16.84 -19.79
C GLY A 90 -9.34 -17.80 -19.28
N GLU A 91 -8.16 -17.29 -18.90
CA GLU A 91 -7.00 -18.06 -18.41
C GLU A 91 -6.82 -17.93 -16.90
N LEU A 92 -7.28 -16.82 -16.31
CA LEU A 92 -7.17 -16.57 -14.87
C LEU A 92 -8.17 -17.41 -14.09
N SER A 93 -7.67 -18.20 -13.14
CA SER A 93 -8.53 -18.99 -12.26
C SER A 93 -9.27 -18.11 -11.25
N ALA A 94 -10.32 -18.68 -10.63
CA ALA A 94 -11.07 -17.99 -9.59
C ALA A 94 -10.19 -17.63 -8.38
N GLU A 95 -9.22 -18.47 -8.04
CA GLU A 95 -8.27 -18.25 -6.95
C GLU A 95 -7.41 -17.00 -7.19
N VAL A 96 -6.92 -16.80 -8.42
CA VAL A 96 -6.16 -15.58 -8.79
C VAL A 96 -7.01 -14.33 -8.59
N TRP A 97 -8.29 -14.37 -8.97
CA TRP A 97 -9.23 -13.28 -8.75
C TRP A 97 -9.45 -13.03 -7.26
N GLN A 98 -9.72 -14.10 -6.49
CA GLN A 98 -9.96 -14.02 -5.06
C GLN A 98 -8.75 -13.44 -4.32
N ASP A 99 -7.55 -13.97 -4.56
CA ASP A 99 -6.31 -13.50 -3.93
C ASP A 99 -6.01 -12.05 -4.29
N THR A 100 -6.20 -11.68 -5.57
CA THR A 100 -5.94 -10.31 -6.02
C THR A 100 -6.88 -9.32 -5.36
N LEU A 101 -8.18 -9.63 -5.31
CA LEU A 101 -9.17 -8.76 -4.65
C LEU A 101 -8.98 -8.76 -3.14
N ALA A 102 -8.67 -9.90 -2.52
CA ALA A 102 -8.41 -10.00 -1.10
C ALA A 102 -7.28 -9.06 -0.68
N VAL A 103 -6.10 -9.20 -1.29
CA VAL A 103 -4.91 -8.42 -0.92
C VAL A 103 -5.02 -6.94 -1.31
N ASN A 104 -5.51 -6.66 -2.53
CA ASN A 104 -5.43 -5.30 -3.08
C ASN A 104 -6.62 -4.41 -2.70
N LEU A 105 -7.75 -4.97 -2.26
CA LEU A 105 -8.97 -4.21 -2.02
C LEU A 105 -9.61 -4.53 -0.66
N ILE A 106 -9.92 -5.80 -0.37
CA ILE A 106 -10.70 -6.15 0.83
C ILE A 106 -9.85 -5.94 2.09
N ALA A 107 -8.61 -6.40 2.08
CA ALA A 107 -7.69 -6.21 3.22
C ALA A 107 -7.41 -4.73 3.53
N PRO A 108 -7.14 -3.84 2.55
CA PRO A 108 -7.10 -2.40 2.79
C PRO A 108 -8.36 -1.83 3.43
N ALA A 109 -9.55 -2.24 2.98
CA ALA A 109 -10.82 -1.79 3.56
C ALA A 109 -10.96 -2.23 5.03
N GLU A 110 -10.72 -3.52 5.31
CA GLU A 110 -10.81 -4.08 6.66
C GLU A 110 -9.79 -3.46 7.62
N LEU A 111 -8.53 -3.34 7.17
CA LEU A 111 -7.46 -2.76 7.98
C LEU A 111 -7.71 -1.27 8.25
N THR A 112 -8.19 -0.52 7.26
CA THR A 112 -8.59 0.88 7.46
C THR A 112 -9.70 0.98 8.49
N GLY A 113 -10.79 0.22 8.34
CA GLY A 113 -11.91 0.22 9.29
C GLY A 113 -11.49 -0.11 10.72
N LEU A 114 -10.54 -1.04 10.90
CA LEU A 114 -9.98 -1.37 12.21
C LEU A 114 -9.18 -0.21 12.83
N LEU A 115 -8.42 0.53 12.02
CA LEU A 115 -7.50 1.57 12.47
C LEU A 115 -8.08 2.99 12.43
N LEU A 116 -9.33 3.18 11.95
CA LEU A 116 -9.98 4.50 11.94
C LEU A 116 -9.98 5.21 13.30
N PRO A 117 -10.22 4.56 14.45
CA PRO A 117 -10.15 5.25 15.74
C PRO A 117 -8.78 5.89 15.99
N ALA A 118 -7.68 5.16 15.72
CA ALA A 118 -6.32 5.68 15.90
C ALA A 118 -5.95 6.78 14.88
N LEU A 119 -6.50 6.70 13.65
CA LEU A 119 -6.34 7.74 12.63
C LEU A 119 -7.12 9.01 12.99
N ARG A 120 -8.34 8.89 13.49
CA ARG A 120 -9.16 10.04 13.93
C ARG A 120 -8.51 10.76 15.12
N GLU A 121 -7.91 10.03 16.06
CA GLU A 121 -7.21 10.59 17.22
C GLU A 121 -6.09 11.56 16.81
N SER A 122 -5.37 11.27 15.73
CA SER A 122 -4.29 12.12 15.21
C SER A 122 -4.72 13.06 14.10
N ARG A 123 -5.97 12.96 13.61
CA ARG A 123 -6.38 13.49 12.31
C ARG A 123 -5.42 13.01 11.21
N GLY A 124 -5.17 11.71 11.19
CA GLY A 124 -4.13 11.08 10.39
C GLY A 124 -4.32 11.16 8.88
N HIS A 125 -3.54 10.37 8.15
CA HIS A 125 -3.55 10.36 6.70
C HIS A 125 -3.49 8.92 6.17
N VAL A 126 -4.49 8.50 5.42
CA VAL A 126 -4.49 7.22 4.71
C VAL A 126 -3.90 7.40 3.31
N VAL A 127 -2.92 6.59 2.96
CA VAL A 127 -2.34 6.57 1.61
C VAL A 127 -2.58 5.21 0.98
N PHE A 128 -3.22 5.21 -0.18
CA PHE A 128 -3.37 4.02 -1.01
C PHE A 128 -2.38 4.06 -2.17
N VAL A 129 -1.43 3.11 -2.21
CA VAL A 129 -0.60 2.90 -3.39
C VAL A 129 -1.41 2.10 -4.41
N ASN A 130 -1.96 2.80 -5.36
CA ASN A 130 -2.74 2.28 -6.47
C ASN A 130 -1.80 1.91 -7.65
N SER A 131 -2.18 2.19 -8.87
CA SER A 131 -1.43 1.95 -10.11
C SER A 131 -2.07 2.74 -11.26
N GLY A 132 -1.35 2.94 -12.34
CA GLY A 132 -1.94 3.33 -13.62
C GLY A 132 -3.07 2.38 -14.06
N ALA A 133 -3.01 1.10 -13.66
CA ALA A 133 -4.07 0.12 -13.89
C ALA A 133 -5.37 0.40 -13.11
N GLY A 134 -5.38 1.31 -12.16
CA GLY A 134 -6.60 1.79 -11.47
C GLY A 134 -7.33 2.94 -12.15
N VAL A 135 -6.81 3.43 -13.29
CA VAL A 135 -7.43 4.47 -14.13
C VAL A 135 -7.56 4.04 -15.59
N HIS A 136 -6.77 3.08 -16.01
CA HIS A 136 -6.82 2.47 -17.33
C HIS A 136 -6.54 0.97 -17.20
N ALA A 137 -7.43 0.12 -17.73
CA ALA A 137 -7.29 -1.33 -17.65
C ALA A 137 -6.50 -1.89 -18.85
N PRO A 138 -5.22 -2.27 -18.67
CA PRO A 138 -4.46 -2.87 -19.77
C PRO A 138 -4.88 -4.33 -19.99
N PRO A 139 -4.69 -4.87 -21.22
CA PRO A 139 -4.94 -6.28 -21.48
C PRO A 139 -4.05 -7.18 -20.62
N ARG A 140 -4.54 -8.37 -20.29
CA ARG A 140 -3.88 -9.40 -19.46
C ARG A 140 -3.68 -9.02 -17.98
N LEU A 141 -4.26 -7.92 -17.49
CA LEU A 141 -4.22 -7.51 -16.10
C LEU A 141 -5.62 -7.27 -15.51
N SER A 142 -6.63 -8.01 -15.97
CA SER A 142 -8.04 -7.76 -15.63
C SER A 142 -8.32 -7.84 -14.12
N ALA A 143 -7.87 -8.89 -13.44
CA ALA A 143 -8.07 -9.02 -11.98
C ALA A 143 -7.34 -7.90 -11.21
N TYR A 144 -6.11 -7.60 -11.60
CA TYR A 144 -5.34 -6.51 -11.02
C TYR A 144 -6.01 -5.15 -11.24
N ALA A 145 -6.40 -4.83 -12.50
CA ALA A 145 -7.08 -3.59 -12.82
C ALA A 145 -8.40 -3.46 -12.04
N ALA A 146 -9.24 -4.50 -12.02
CA ALA A 146 -10.48 -4.49 -11.25
C ALA A 146 -10.24 -4.18 -9.77
N SER A 147 -9.22 -4.80 -9.15
CA SER A 147 -8.85 -4.51 -7.77
C SER A 147 -8.41 -3.06 -7.55
N LYS A 148 -7.66 -2.48 -8.49
CA LYS A 148 -7.15 -1.11 -8.40
C LYS A 148 -8.21 -0.05 -8.72
N PHE A 149 -9.17 -0.33 -9.61
CA PHE A 149 -10.37 0.49 -9.78
C PHE A 149 -11.23 0.46 -8.51
N GLY A 150 -11.44 -0.72 -7.90
CA GLY A 150 -12.12 -0.85 -6.62
C GLY A 150 -11.42 -0.07 -5.50
N LEU A 151 -10.08 -0.12 -5.45
CA LEU A 151 -9.28 0.62 -4.47
C LEU A 151 -9.43 2.14 -4.65
N LYS A 152 -9.56 2.63 -5.89
CA LYS A 152 -9.87 4.03 -6.17
C LYS A 152 -11.23 4.41 -5.58
N ALA A 153 -12.27 3.61 -5.84
CA ALA A 153 -13.61 3.85 -5.31
C ALA A 153 -13.62 3.85 -3.77
N LEU A 154 -12.91 2.92 -3.13
CA LEU A 154 -12.74 2.88 -1.67
C LEU A 154 -12.10 4.17 -1.15
N ALA A 155 -11.03 4.64 -1.79
CA ALA A 155 -10.34 5.86 -1.38
C ALA A 155 -11.21 7.11 -1.51
N GLU A 156 -12.01 7.22 -2.58
CA GLU A 156 -12.94 8.33 -2.81
C GLU A 156 -14.05 8.37 -1.77
N SER A 157 -14.68 7.22 -1.47
CA SER A 157 -15.70 7.10 -0.43
C SER A 157 -15.12 7.44 0.95
N LEU A 158 -14.00 6.85 1.32
CA LEU A 158 -13.34 7.10 2.60
C LEU A 158 -12.97 8.58 2.78
N ARG A 159 -12.52 9.24 1.73
CA ARG A 159 -12.17 10.67 1.76
C ARG A 159 -13.37 11.52 2.12
N ALA A 160 -14.53 11.22 1.56
CA ALA A 160 -15.77 11.93 1.85
C ALA A 160 -16.28 11.64 3.27
N GLU A 161 -16.25 10.38 3.68
CA GLU A 161 -16.73 9.93 5.00
C GLU A 161 -15.88 10.52 6.15
N GLU A 162 -14.56 10.58 5.98
CA GLU A 162 -13.63 10.97 7.03
C GLU A 162 -13.27 12.48 7.01
N PHE A 163 -13.81 13.24 6.08
CA PHE A 163 -13.56 14.68 5.96
C PHE A 163 -13.88 15.43 7.26
N ALA A 164 -15.04 15.16 7.87
CA ALA A 164 -15.45 15.82 9.12
C ALA A 164 -14.57 15.44 10.32
N HIS A 165 -13.89 14.29 10.26
CA HIS A 165 -12.93 13.85 11.28
C HIS A 165 -11.52 14.39 11.05
N GLY A 166 -11.28 15.09 9.94
CA GLY A 166 -9.98 15.66 9.59
C GLY A 166 -8.96 14.60 9.15
N VAL A 167 -9.38 13.37 8.87
CA VAL A 167 -8.52 12.34 8.28
C VAL A 167 -8.37 12.60 6.79
N ARG A 168 -7.13 12.72 6.32
CA ARG A 168 -6.83 12.92 4.89
C ARG A 168 -6.70 11.58 4.18
N VAL A 169 -7.02 11.56 2.89
CA VAL A 169 -6.87 10.36 2.05
C VAL A 169 -6.22 10.74 0.73
N THR A 170 -5.09 10.11 0.42
CA THR A 170 -4.36 10.28 -0.84
C THR A 170 -4.29 8.95 -1.58
N THR A 171 -4.57 8.97 -2.88
CA THR A 171 -4.32 7.85 -3.78
C THR A 171 -3.13 8.15 -4.67
N VAL A 172 -2.13 7.28 -4.64
CA VAL A 172 -0.93 7.40 -5.48
C VAL A 172 -1.03 6.40 -6.61
N TYR A 173 -0.80 6.84 -7.84
CA TYR A 173 -0.84 6.03 -9.07
C TYR A 173 0.55 5.96 -9.70
N PRO A 174 1.44 5.11 -9.19
CA PRO A 174 2.75 4.93 -9.82
C PRO A 174 2.59 4.27 -11.18
N GLY A 175 3.38 4.72 -12.15
CA GLY A 175 3.70 3.97 -13.35
C GLY A 175 4.69 2.85 -13.05
N GLU A 176 5.38 2.40 -14.08
CA GLU A 176 6.38 1.34 -13.94
C GLU A 176 7.48 1.75 -12.97
N THR A 177 7.63 0.96 -11.92
CA THR A 177 8.56 1.21 -10.81
C THR A 177 9.42 -0.03 -10.60
N ASP A 178 10.72 0.12 -10.47
CA ASP A 178 11.68 -0.97 -10.26
C ASP A 178 11.40 -1.71 -8.94
N THR A 179 10.64 -2.79 -9.05
CA THR A 179 10.19 -3.60 -7.92
C THR A 179 10.17 -5.09 -8.30
N PRO A 180 10.25 -6.01 -7.34
CA PRO A 180 10.09 -7.45 -7.60
C PRO A 180 8.77 -7.80 -8.32
N MET A 181 7.70 -7.04 -8.09
CA MET A 181 6.43 -7.22 -8.82
C MET A 181 6.61 -6.93 -10.31
N GLN A 182 7.28 -5.85 -10.66
CA GLN A 182 7.48 -5.45 -12.05
C GLN A 182 8.41 -6.43 -12.79
N VAL A 183 9.48 -6.90 -12.13
CA VAL A 183 10.34 -7.97 -12.67
C VAL A 183 9.53 -9.23 -13.00
N ARG A 184 8.66 -9.66 -12.07
CA ARG A 184 7.79 -10.84 -12.28
C ARG A 184 6.81 -10.63 -13.44
N LEU A 185 6.17 -9.47 -13.52
CA LEU A 185 5.22 -9.17 -14.60
C LEU A 185 5.90 -9.16 -15.98
N HIS A 186 7.09 -8.57 -16.09
CA HIS A 186 7.87 -8.62 -17.35
C HIS A 186 8.15 -10.07 -17.76
N GLY A 187 8.56 -10.91 -16.82
CA GLY A 187 8.75 -12.36 -17.08
C GLY A 187 7.46 -13.03 -17.58
N GLN A 188 6.32 -12.74 -16.97
CA GLN A 188 5.01 -13.29 -17.38
C GLN A 188 4.55 -12.77 -18.75
N PHE A 189 4.93 -11.54 -19.10
CA PHE A 189 4.67 -10.98 -20.44
C PHE A 189 5.65 -11.48 -21.50
N GLY A 190 6.75 -12.13 -21.12
CA GLY A 190 7.84 -12.51 -22.01
C GLY A 190 8.63 -11.30 -22.52
N LEU A 191 8.67 -10.22 -21.74
CA LEU A 191 9.38 -8.99 -22.07
C LEU A 191 10.71 -8.89 -21.32
N PRO A 192 11.74 -8.31 -21.94
CA PRO A 192 12.98 -8.00 -21.21
C PRO A 192 12.71 -6.99 -20.10
N TYR A 193 13.42 -7.14 -18.99
CA TYR A 193 13.36 -6.20 -17.89
C TYR A 193 14.57 -5.26 -17.93
N VAL A 194 14.33 -3.96 -17.97
CA VAL A 194 15.36 -2.91 -18.01
C VAL A 194 15.11 -1.98 -16.83
N PRO A 195 15.85 -2.12 -15.70
CA PRO A 195 15.61 -1.33 -14.48
C PRO A 195 15.65 0.18 -14.73
N GLU A 196 16.53 0.64 -15.60
CA GLU A 196 16.75 2.06 -15.91
C GLU A 196 15.56 2.73 -16.61
N ALA A 197 14.67 1.94 -17.22
CA ALA A 197 13.41 2.41 -17.81
C ALA A 197 12.29 2.63 -16.78
N HIS A 198 12.55 2.27 -15.53
CA HIS A 198 11.56 2.30 -14.46
C HIS A 198 11.89 3.39 -13.43
N MET A 199 10.85 3.93 -12.79
CA MET A 199 11.06 4.80 -11.63
C MET A 199 11.72 4.02 -10.48
N SER A 200 12.59 4.68 -9.72
CA SER A 200 13.06 4.08 -8.47
C SER A 200 11.94 4.04 -7.42
N PRO A 201 11.88 3.02 -6.55
CA PRO A 201 10.98 3.01 -5.40
C PRO A 201 11.15 4.23 -4.49
N THR A 202 12.36 4.79 -4.42
CA THR A 202 12.65 5.98 -3.62
C THR A 202 12.01 7.24 -4.18
N SER A 203 11.87 7.38 -5.50
CA SER A 203 11.14 8.49 -6.12
C SER A 203 9.67 8.47 -5.74
N VAL A 204 9.05 7.28 -5.76
CA VAL A 204 7.65 7.12 -5.33
C VAL A 204 7.52 7.40 -3.83
N ALA A 205 8.43 6.91 -3.00
CA ALA A 205 8.44 7.17 -1.56
C ALA A 205 8.57 8.67 -1.25
N ALA A 206 9.44 9.39 -1.95
CA ALA A 206 9.59 10.84 -1.79
C ALA A 206 8.29 11.59 -2.11
N ALA A 207 7.62 11.22 -3.19
CA ALA A 207 6.34 11.83 -3.57
C ALA A 207 5.23 11.56 -2.54
N VAL A 208 5.15 10.34 -2.00
CA VAL A 208 4.22 10.01 -0.89
C VAL A 208 4.50 10.88 0.33
N VAL A 209 5.75 11.02 0.72
CA VAL A 209 6.11 11.83 1.89
C VAL A 209 5.82 13.31 1.65
N THR A 210 6.01 13.83 0.44
CA THR A 210 5.59 15.20 0.08
C THR A 210 4.08 15.39 0.31
N ALA A 211 3.25 14.42 -0.07
CA ALA A 211 1.81 14.49 0.18
C ALA A 211 1.45 14.46 1.67
N LEU A 212 2.19 13.70 2.48
CA LEU A 212 2.01 13.63 3.93
C LEU A 212 2.43 14.92 4.64
N ASP A 213 3.52 15.54 4.17
CA ASP A 213 4.13 16.74 4.77
C ASP A 213 3.37 18.03 4.41
N LEU A 214 2.33 17.98 3.55
CA LEU A 214 1.51 19.16 3.24
C LEU A 214 0.86 19.75 4.51
N PRO A 215 0.76 21.08 4.59
CA PRO A 215 -0.02 21.77 5.62
C PRO A 215 -1.46 21.23 5.70
N ARG A 216 -2.11 21.41 6.83
CA ARG A 216 -3.44 20.83 7.10
C ARG A 216 -4.58 21.42 6.27
N ASP A 217 -4.40 22.58 5.70
CA ASP A 217 -5.34 23.26 4.82
C ASP A 217 -5.34 22.73 3.39
N ALA A 218 -4.41 21.81 3.06
CA ALA A 218 -4.29 21.22 1.73
C ALA A 218 -4.17 19.69 1.78
N THR A 219 -4.68 19.03 0.75
CA THR A 219 -4.55 17.58 0.55
C THR A 219 -4.30 17.28 -0.93
N MET A 220 -3.30 16.47 -1.22
CA MET A 220 -3.16 15.84 -2.54
C MET A 220 -4.11 14.64 -2.57
N SER A 221 -5.27 14.78 -3.21
CA SER A 221 -6.25 13.69 -3.32
C SER A 221 -5.73 12.56 -4.19
N ASP A 222 -5.11 12.89 -5.32
CA ASP A 222 -4.59 11.95 -6.30
C ASP A 222 -3.22 12.40 -6.79
N LEU A 223 -2.28 11.47 -6.87
CA LEU A 223 -0.90 11.72 -7.25
C LEU A 223 -0.48 10.74 -8.34
N MET A 224 -0.34 11.22 -9.58
CA MET A 224 0.10 10.42 -10.71
C MET A 224 1.60 10.57 -10.94
N LEU A 225 2.32 9.44 -10.98
CA LEU A 225 3.75 9.41 -11.24
C LEU A 225 4.04 8.59 -12.49
N ARG A 226 4.96 9.03 -13.30
CA ARG A 226 5.40 8.35 -14.53
C ARG A 226 6.93 8.38 -14.60
N PRO A 227 7.57 7.39 -15.27
CA PRO A 227 8.98 7.51 -15.62
C PRO A 227 9.24 8.82 -16.34
N GLY A 228 10.35 9.48 -16.03
CA GLY A 228 10.65 10.82 -16.54
C GLY A 228 11.23 10.84 -17.94
N CYS A 229 11.88 9.79 -18.37
CA CYS A 229 12.51 9.65 -19.69
C CYS A 229 12.72 8.16 -19.98
#